data_300cc1de5a5c7ac299e9f9df2f2168bc
#
_entry.id   300cc1de5a5c7ac299e9f9df2f2168bc
#
_cell.length_a   1.000
_cell.length_b   1.000
_cell.length_c   1.000
_cell.angle_alpha   90.00
_cell.angle_beta   90.00
_cell.angle_gamma   90.00
#
_symmetry.space_group_name_H-M   'P 1'
#
loop_
_entity.id
_entity.type
_entity.pdbx_description
1 polymer ?
#
loop_
_entity_poly.entity_id
_entity_poly.type
_entity_poly.pdbx_seq_one_letter_code
_entity_poly.pdbx_strand_id
1 'polypeptide(L)'
;MAAPQLLSDIALRFIRSDALSIYEVQDQETRTSAGGRVVRVRDLSVSSDLDNLRQAIEIRLLTPKGELAPLGHADFGSRLPDLIGQPNTETNRNLAKLYVIEALKQERRIEKIVSVDVTPAPGQRQLIRIFLQVKAIGVQSVIDLGPFTIDLS
;
A
#
# COMPACT_ATOMS: atom_id res chain seq x y z
N MET A 1 -7.66 5.50 -27.24
CA MET A 1 -6.85 4.65 -26.38
C MET A 1 -7.65 4.36 -25.11
N ALA A 2 -7.88 3.11 -24.82
CA ALA A 2 -8.44 2.75 -23.52
C ALA A 2 -7.47 3.20 -22.42
N ALA A 3 -7.97 3.89 -21.39
CA ALA A 3 -7.17 4.19 -20.21
C ALA A 3 -6.61 2.88 -19.66
N PRO A 4 -5.32 2.82 -19.30
CA PRO A 4 -4.79 1.64 -18.65
C PRO A 4 -5.64 1.40 -17.40
N GLN A 5 -6.37 0.30 -17.39
CA GLN A 5 -7.19 -0.07 -16.24
C GLN A 5 -6.25 -0.30 -15.07
N LEU A 6 -6.45 0.46 -14.03
CA LEU A 6 -5.87 0.15 -12.73
C LEU A 6 -6.49 -1.19 -12.32
N LEU A 7 -5.67 -2.24 -12.31
CA LEU A 7 -6.10 -3.62 -12.13
C LEU A 7 -7.00 -3.78 -10.89
N SER A 8 -7.81 -4.83 -10.88
CA SER A 8 -8.59 -5.23 -9.71
C SER A 8 -7.91 -6.40 -9.02
N ASP A 9 -8.01 -6.47 -7.71
CA ASP A 9 -7.45 -7.53 -6.88
C ASP A 9 -8.35 -7.80 -5.67
N ILE A 10 -8.04 -8.85 -4.92
CA ILE A 10 -8.72 -9.15 -3.67
C ILE A 10 -8.45 -8.03 -2.68
N ALA A 11 -9.48 -7.49 -2.06
CA ALA A 11 -9.33 -6.44 -1.06
C ALA A 11 -8.74 -7.01 0.23
N LEU A 12 -7.66 -6.38 0.69
CA LEU A 12 -6.98 -6.71 1.93
C LEU A 12 -7.19 -5.60 2.96
N ARG A 13 -7.37 -5.98 4.19
CA ARG A 13 -7.38 -5.09 5.34
C ARG A 13 -6.14 -5.33 6.17
N PHE A 14 -5.38 -4.29 6.42
CA PHE A 14 -4.25 -4.37 7.34
C PHE A 14 -4.78 -4.30 8.77
N ILE A 15 -4.52 -5.39 9.52
CA ILE A 15 -4.77 -5.43 10.96
C ILE A 15 -3.42 -5.25 11.64
N ARG A 16 -3.31 -4.20 12.44
CA ARG A 16 -2.15 -3.99 13.27
C ARG A 16 -2.31 -4.82 14.54
N SER A 17 -1.48 -5.83 14.71
CA SER A 17 -1.24 -6.45 16.00
C SER A 17 0.16 -6.06 16.48
N ASP A 18 0.37 -5.99 17.80
CA ASP A 18 1.57 -5.43 18.46
C ASP A 18 2.92 -6.04 18.05
N ALA A 19 2.92 -7.07 17.21
CA ALA A 19 4.15 -7.74 16.77
C ALA A 19 4.21 -8.10 15.27
N LEU A 20 3.11 -8.08 14.53
CA LEU A 20 3.08 -8.52 13.12
C LEU A 20 2.03 -7.73 12.34
N SER A 21 2.40 -7.26 11.15
CA SER A 21 1.42 -6.78 10.18
C SER A 21 0.66 -7.96 9.61
N ILE A 22 -0.57 -8.14 10.01
CA ILE A 22 -1.44 -9.20 9.54
C ILE A 22 -2.39 -8.63 8.49
N TYR A 23 -2.49 -9.32 7.36
CA TYR A 23 -3.47 -9.01 6.33
C TYR A 23 -4.72 -9.87 6.55
N GLU A 24 -5.87 -9.25 6.58
CA GLU A 24 -7.14 -9.93 6.56
C GLU A 24 -7.78 -9.76 5.19
N VAL A 25 -8.18 -10.86 4.57
CA VAL A 25 -8.97 -10.82 3.35
C VAL A 25 -10.36 -10.30 3.68
N GLN A 26 -10.77 -9.23 3.02
CA GLN A 26 -12.12 -8.70 3.20
C GLN A 26 -13.13 -9.54 2.45
N ASP A 27 -14.24 -9.84 3.10
CA ASP A 27 -15.40 -10.45 2.49
C ASP A 27 -16.56 -9.45 2.38
N GLN A 28 -17.44 -9.69 1.42
CA GLN A 28 -18.67 -8.93 1.25
C GLN A 28 -19.88 -9.86 1.19
N GLU A 29 -20.98 -9.43 1.78
CA GLU A 29 -22.25 -10.11 1.62
C GLU A 29 -22.98 -9.55 0.40
N THR A 30 -23.23 -10.40 -0.58
CA THR A 30 -24.03 -10.04 -1.75
C THR A 30 -25.38 -10.74 -1.68
N ARG A 31 -26.46 -10.00 -1.99
CA ARG A 31 -27.79 -10.57 -2.14
C ARG A 31 -28.01 -10.95 -3.59
N THR A 32 -28.11 -12.24 -3.87
CA THR A 32 -28.37 -12.74 -5.21
C THR A 32 -29.76 -13.37 -5.26
N SER A 33 -30.54 -13.06 -6.29
CA SER A 33 -31.82 -13.72 -6.57
C SER A 33 -31.58 -14.97 -7.40
N ALA A 34 -31.77 -16.13 -6.81
CA ALA A 34 -31.75 -17.41 -7.51
C ALA A 34 -33.13 -18.07 -7.34
N GLY A 35 -33.84 -18.33 -8.46
CA GLY A 35 -35.15 -18.99 -8.43
C GLY A 35 -36.23 -18.27 -7.62
N GLY A 36 -36.23 -16.91 -7.59
CA GLY A 36 -37.18 -16.10 -6.83
C GLY A 36 -36.91 -16.03 -5.31
N ARG A 37 -35.81 -16.64 -4.85
CA ARG A 37 -35.40 -16.62 -3.45
C ARG A 37 -34.17 -15.74 -3.29
N VAL A 38 -34.19 -14.82 -2.32
CA VAL A 38 -33.01 -14.00 -1.98
C VAL A 38 -32.05 -14.85 -1.15
N VAL A 39 -30.89 -15.12 -1.69
CA VAL A 39 -29.81 -15.85 -1.02
C VAL A 39 -28.70 -14.85 -0.67
N ARG A 40 -28.21 -14.89 0.55
CA ARG A 40 -27.00 -14.17 0.96
C ARG A 40 -25.80 -15.04 0.59
N VAL A 41 -24.94 -14.51 -0.24
CA VAL A 41 -23.68 -15.17 -0.61
C VAL A 41 -22.56 -14.34 -0.02
N ARG A 42 -21.68 -14.96 0.76
CA ARG A 42 -20.41 -14.37 1.17
C ARG A 42 -19.40 -14.63 0.07
N ASP A 43 -18.77 -13.56 -0.40
CA ASP A 43 -17.72 -13.63 -1.42
C ASP A 43 -16.57 -12.70 -1.02
N LEU A 44 -15.41 -12.89 -1.66
CA LEU A 44 -14.26 -12.03 -1.43
C LEU A 44 -14.55 -10.62 -1.95
N SER A 45 -14.24 -9.64 -1.15
CA SER A 45 -14.32 -8.24 -1.57
C SER A 45 -13.20 -7.95 -2.58
N VAL A 46 -13.51 -7.16 -3.60
CA VAL A 46 -12.58 -6.77 -4.66
C VAL A 46 -12.21 -5.31 -4.50
N SER A 47 -10.91 -5.04 -4.51
CA SER A 47 -10.36 -3.70 -4.59
C SER A 47 -10.09 -3.36 -6.06
N SER A 48 -10.52 -2.19 -6.49
CA SER A 48 -10.36 -1.75 -7.89
C SER A 48 -9.82 -0.33 -7.97
N ASP A 49 -9.32 0.03 -9.16
CA ASP A 49 -8.87 1.38 -9.47
C ASP A 49 -7.85 1.96 -8.47
N LEU A 50 -8.17 3.09 -7.89
CA LEU A 50 -7.29 3.81 -6.96
C LEU A 50 -7.07 3.06 -5.64
N ASP A 51 -8.08 2.39 -5.14
CA ASP A 51 -7.98 1.59 -3.91
C ASP A 51 -7.03 0.40 -4.11
N ASN A 52 -7.08 -0.21 -5.29
CA ASN A 52 -6.13 -1.26 -5.66
C ASN A 52 -4.70 -0.73 -5.79
N LEU A 53 -4.52 0.44 -6.40
CA LEU A 53 -3.19 1.07 -6.46
C LEU A 53 -2.65 1.39 -5.06
N ARG A 54 -3.50 1.95 -4.18
CA ARG A 54 -3.14 2.24 -2.79
C ARG A 54 -2.73 0.97 -2.06
N GLN A 55 -3.55 -0.08 -2.13
CA GLN A 55 -3.26 -1.38 -1.52
C GLN A 55 -1.94 -1.97 -2.02
N ALA A 56 -1.71 -1.94 -3.33
CA ALA A 56 -0.48 -2.47 -3.92
C ALA A 56 0.77 -1.70 -3.46
N ILE A 57 0.68 -0.37 -3.33
CA ILE A 57 1.75 0.45 -2.78
C ILE A 57 2.00 0.09 -1.32
N GLU A 58 0.94 -0.04 -0.50
CA GLU A 58 1.07 -0.40 0.92
C GLU A 58 1.74 -1.76 1.10
N ILE A 59 1.32 -2.77 0.34
CA ILE A 59 1.97 -4.10 0.34
C ILE A 59 3.45 -3.97 -0.02
N ARG A 60 3.77 -3.24 -1.08
CA ARG A 60 5.15 -3.03 -1.53
C ARG A 60 6.02 -2.35 -0.47
N LEU A 61 5.49 -1.33 0.20
CA LEU A 61 6.23 -0.59 1.22
C LEU A 61 6.50 -1.43 2.48
N LEU A 62 5.57 -2.31 2.84
CA LEU A 62 5.68 -3.17 4.03
C LEU A 62 6.43 -4.48 3.77
N THR A 63 6.57 -4.90 2.53
CA THR A 63 7.34 -6.11 2.17
C THR A 63 8.84 -5.78 2.13
N PRO A 64 9.69 -6.50 2.87
CA PRO A 64 11.14 -6.33 2.76
C PRO A 64 11.64 -6.61 1.34
N LYS A 65 12.52 -5.75 0.84
CA LYS A 65 13.10 -5.94 -0.49
C LYS A 65 13.86 -7.27 -0.59
N GLY A 66 13.55 -8.04 -1.62
CA GLY A 66 14.16 -9.35 -1.86
C GLY A 66 13.48 -10.52 -1.15
N GLU A 67 12.49 -10.29 -0.27
CA GLU A 67 11.74 -11.37 0.39
C GLU A 67 11.08 -12.30 -0.62
N LEU A 68 10.59 -11.77 -1.72
CA LEU A 68 9.94 -12.54 -2.78
C LEU A 68 10.91 -13.05 -3.87
N ALA A 69 12.21 -12.97 -3.64
CA ALA A 69 13.21 -13.49 -4.58
C ALA A 69 13.03 -14.98 -4.93
N PRO A 70 12.68 -15.88 -3.98
CA PRO A 70 12.41 -17.29 -4.30
C PRO A 70 11.22 -17.48 -5.25
N LEU A 71 10.32 -16.51 -5.33
CA LEU A 71 9.15 -16.51 -6.22
C LEU A 71 9.40 -15.77 -7.55
N GLY A 72 10.65 -15.37 -7.83
CA GLY A 72 11.02 -14.65 -9.04
C GLY A 72 10.82 -13.14 -8.99
N HIS A 73 10.53 -12.57 -7.82
CA HIS A 73 10.26 -11.14 -7.62
C HIS A 73 11.31 -10.49 -6.71
N ALA A 74 12.59 -10.62 -7.07
CA ALA A 74 13.71 -10.11 -6.25
C ALA A 74 13.68 -8.59 -6.02
N ASP A 75 13.14 -7.83 -6.95
CA ASP A 75 13.07 -6.37 -6.87
C ASP A 75 11.80 -5.85 -6.19
N PHE A 76 10.87 -6.75 -5.84
CA PHE A 76 9.65 -6.36 -5.14
C PHE A 76 9.94 -6.02 -3.68
N GLY A 77 9.21 -5.03 -3.16
CA GLY A 77 9.32 -4.61 -1.77
C GLY A 77 10.06 -3.29 -1.60
N SER A 78 10.35 -2.95 -0.36
CA SER A 78 11.06 -1.74 0.03
C SER A 78 12.10 -2.00 1.11
N ARG A 79 12.94 -1.00 1.36
CA ARG A 79 13.89 -1.01 2.47
C ARG A 79 13.35 -0.32 3.73
N LEU A 80 12.08 0.08 3.74
CA LEU A 80 11.45 0.68 4.92
C LEU A 80 11.54 -0.22 6.17
N PRO A 81 11.36 -1.55 6.06
CA PRO A 81 11.54 -2.44 7.20
C PRO A 81 12.94 -2.39 7.84
N ASP A 82 13.98 -1.95 7.11
CA ASP A 82 15.33 -1.77 7.65
C ASP A 82 15.40 -0.66 8.72
N LEU A 83 14.40 0.22 8.76
CA LEU A 83 14.29 1.30 9.74
C LEU A 83 13.58 0.88 11.02
N ILE A 84 13.00 -0.30 11.08
CA ILE A 84 12.40 -0.84 12.31
C ILE A 84 13.51 -1.00 13.35
N GLY A 85 13.26 -0.55 14.57
CA GLY A 85 14.26 -0.49 15.63
C GLY A 85 15.16 0.76 15.60
N GLN A 86 15.01 1.64 14.61
CA GLN A 86 15.77 2.88 14.52
C GLN A 86 14.99 4.05 15.14
N PRO A 87 15.68 5.02 15.76
CA PRO A 87 15.03 6.18 16.32
C PRO A 87 14.36 7.04 15.24
N ASN A 88 13.23 7.66 15.58
CA ASN A 88 12.52 8.58 14.68
C ASN A 88 13.21 9.93 14.62
N THR A 89 14.35 10.00 13.95
CA THR A 89 15.11 11.21 13.67
C THR A 89 14.78 11.78 12.32
N GLU A 90 15.10 13.04 12.09
CA GLU A 90 14.97 13.66 10.76
C GLU A 90 15.78 12.91 9.70
N THR A 91 16.99 12.46 10.05
CA THR A 91 17.85 11.67 9.16
C THR A 91 17.16 10.38 8.74
N ASN A 92 16.58 9.64 9.68
CA ASN A 92 15.87 8.39 9.39
C ASN A 92 14.57 8.63 8.61
N ARG A 93 13.87 9.75 8.84
CA ARG A 93 12.72 10.12 8.00
C ARG A 93 13.13 10.47 6.56
N ASN A 94 14.26 11.16 6.38
CA ASN A 94 14.79 11.41 5.04
C ASN A 94 15.21 10.12 4.34
N LEU A 95 15.79 9.18 5.09
CA LEU A 95 16.13 7.86 4.56
C LEU A 95 14.87 7.08 4.19
N ALA A 96 13.82 7.12 5.03
CA ALA A 96 12.51 6.54 4.70
C ALA A 96 11.95 7.12 3.40
N LYS A 97 12.04 8.43 3.20
CA LYS A 97 11.63 9.09 1.96
C LYS A 97 12.35 8.53 0.73
N LEU A 98 13.67 8.32 0.82
CA LEU A 98 14.46 7.73 -0.27
C LEU A 98 14.02 6.29 -0.56
N TYR A 99 13.78 5.48 0.47
CA TYR A 99 13.33 4.10 0.32
C TYR A 99 11.94 4.00 -0.31
N VAL A 100 11.04 4.92 0.05
CA VAL A 100 9.72 5.02 -0.58
C VAL A 100 9.85 5.35 -2.06
N ILE A 101 10.67 6.35 -2.41
CA ILE A 101 10.89 6.74 -3.82
C ILE A 101 11.47 5.57 -4.61
N GLU A 102 12.44 4.85 -4.05
CA GLU A 102 13.06 3.68 -4.68
C GLU A 102 12.00 2.58 -4.95
N ALA A 103 11.16 2.28 -3.97
CA ALA A 103 10.11 1.29 -4.10
C ALA A 103 9.04 1.69 -5.14
N LEU A 104 8.63 2.96 -5.14
CA LEU A 104 7.61 3.46 -6.06
C LEU A 104 8.08 3.51 -7.53
N LYS A 105 9.36 3.68 -7.79
CA LYS A 105 9.92 3.60 -9.14
C LYS A 105 9.72 2.24 -9.80
N GLN A 106 9.52 1.19 -9.00
CA GLN A 106 9.24 -0.15 -9.49
C GLN A 106 7.76 -0.39 -9.82
N GLU A 107 6.88 0.54 -9.45
CA GLU A 107 5.44 0.41 -9.70
C GLU A 107 5.08 0.93 -11.09
N ARG A 108 4.76 0.00 -11.99
CA ARG A 108 4.50 0.30 -13.41
C ARG A 108 3.29 1.19 -13.67
N ARG A 109 2.35 1.26 -12.70
CA ARG A 109 1.14 2.08 -12.81
C ARG A 109 1.38 3.55 -12.46
N ILE A 110 2.54 3.88 -11.88
CA ILE A 110 2.93 5.26 -11.57
C ILE A 110 3.72 5.83 -12.73
N GLU A 111 3.18 6.88 -13.34
CA GLU A 111 3.87 7.64 -14.38
C GLU A 111 4.93 8.57 -13.77
N LYS A 112 4.55 9.25 -12.66
CA LYS A 112 5.42 10.23 -12.00
C LYS A 112 5.13 10.30 -10.50
N ILE A 113 6.19 10.35 -9.71
CA ILE A 113 6.13 10.70 -8.29
C ILE A 113 6.23 12.23 -8.19
N VAL A 114 5.19 12.87 -7.67
CA VAL A 114 5.13 14.33 -7.54
C VAL A 114 5.79 14.77 -6.24
N SER A 115 5.36 14.19 -5.12
CA SER A 115 5.99 14.43 -3.81
C SER A 115 5.91 13.19 -2.91
N VAL A 116 6.84 13.12 -1.98
CA VAL A 116 6.85 12.15 -0.88
C VAL A 116 7.20 12.93 0.38
N ASP A 117 6.29 12.93 1.34
CA ASP A 117 6.49 13.59 2.63
C ASP A 117 6.41 12.57 3.76
N VAL A 118 7.42 12.59 4.62
CA VAL A 118 7.52 11.72 5.79
C VAL A 118 7.57 12.58 7.04
N THR A 119 6.54 12.45 7.85
CA THR A 119 6.37 13.25 9.07
C THR A 119 6.21 12.36 10.29
N PRO A 120 6.62 12.82 11.49
CA PRO A 120 6.32 12.08 12.72
C PRO A 120 4.81 12.10 12.98
N ALA A 121 4.26 11.01 13.50
CA ALA A 121 2.86 11.00 13.91
C ALA A 121 2.68 11.80 15.22
N PRO A 122 1.68 12.67 15.31
CA PRO A 122 1.43 13.45 16.51
C PRO A 122 1.19 12.55 17.73
N GLY A 123 1.89 12.83 18.83
CA GLY A 123 1.75 12.09 20.09
C GLY A 123 2.34 10.69 20.12
N GLN A 124 2.93 10.22 19.03
CA GLN A 124 3.49 8.86 18.91
C GLN A 124 4.91 8.92 18.36
N ARG A 125 5.89 8.87 19.26
CA ARG A 125 7.31 9.10 18.92
C ARG A 125 7.90 8.07 17.95
N GLN A 126 7.35 6.87 17.88
CA GLN A 126 7.85 5.77 17.06
C GLN A 126 7.14 5.63 15.72
N LEU A 127 6.05 6.38 15.51
CA LEU A 127 5.30 6.32 14.28
C LEU A 127 5.70 7.43 13.31
N ILE A 128 5.88 7.04 12.07
CA ILE A 128 5.99 7.97 10.93
C ILE A 128 4.77 7.85 10.04
N ARG A 129 4.38 8.98 9.45
CA ARG A 129 3.33 9.06 8.43
C ARG A 129 3.95 9.41 7.09
N ILE A 130 3.57 8.68 6.08
CA ILE A 130 4.05 8.86 4.71
C ILE A 130 2.88 9.33 3.87
N PHE A 131 3.02 10.48 3.25
CA PHE A 131 2.08 11.05 2.29
C PHE A 131 2.71 11.03 0.91
N LEU A 132 1.97 10.57 -0.07
CA LEU A 132 2.42 10.45 -1.44
C LEU A 132 1.51 11.26 -2.36
N GLN A 133 2.13 11.98 -3.28
CA GLN A 133 1.44 12.53 -4.43
C GLN A 133 2.04 11.93 -5.68
N VAL A 134 1.22 11.22 -6.43
CA VAL A 134 1.64 10.51 -7.64
C VAL A 134 0.72 10.83 -8.80
N LYS A 135 1.24 10.69 -10.00
CA LYS A 135 0.45 10.66 -11.22
C LYS A 135 0.44 9.24 -11.75
N ALA A 136 -0.73 8.65 -11.84
CA ALA A 136 -0.88 7.31 -12.40
C ALA A 136 -1.02 7.37 -13.92
N ILE A 137 -0.56 6.31 -14.61
CA ILE A 137 -0.68 6.20 -16.06
C ILE A 137 -2.17 6.25 -16.46
N GLY A 138 -2.50 7.13 -17.40
CA GLY A 138 -3.87 7.30 -17.88
C GLY A 138 -4.77 8.17 -17.02
N VAL A 139 -4.26 8.68 -15.89
CA VAL A 139 -4.98 9.62 -15.02
C VAL A 139 -4.39 11.01 -15.19
N GLN A 140 -5.23 12.00 -15.52
CA GLN A 140 -4.76 13.38 -15.76
C GLN A 140 -4.45 14.14 -14.48
N SER A 141 -5.14 13.81 -13.38
CA SER A 141 -4.97 14.48 -12.09
C SER A 141 -3.88 13.83 -11.24
N VAL A 142 -3.31 14.63 -10.35
CA VAL A 142 -2.45 14.14 -9.27
C VAL A 142 -3.32 13.43 -8.25
N ILE A 143 -2.87 12.30 -7.77
CA ILE A 143 -3.55 11.47 -6.79
C ILE A 143 -2.82 11.58 -5.46
N ASP A 144 -3.56 11.91 -4.41
CA ASP A 144 -3.08 11.88 -3.04
C ASP A 144 -3.29 10.49 -2.45
N LEU A 145 -2.22 9.87 -1.99
CA LEU A 145 -2.23 8.55 -1.36
C LEU A 145 -1.66 8.64 0.05
N GLY A 146 -2.29 7.96 0.96
CA GLY A 146 -1.89 7.94 2.36
C GLY A 146 -2.93 8.58 3.29
N PRO A 147 -2.58 8.84 4.55
CA PRO A 147 -1.27 8.52 5.12
C PRO A 147 -1.03 7.01 5.27
N PHE A 148 0.16 6.56 4.88
CA PHE A 148 0.65 5.25 5.29
C PHE A 148 1.38 5.42 6.61
N THR A 149 1.08 4.58 7.59
CA THR A 149 1.68 4.69 8.93
C THR A 149 2.63 3.51 9.15
N ILE A 150 3.87 3.81 9.53
CA ILE A 150 4.89 2.81 9.82
C ILE A 150 5.37 2.99 11.25
N ASP A 151 5.45 1.89 11.97
CA ASP A 151 6.01 1.81 13.30
C ASP A 151 7.50 1.47 13.22
N LEU A 152 8.31 2.29 13.86
CA LEU A 152 9.75 2.09 13.96
C LEU A 152 10.17 1.35 15.24
N SER A 153 9.21 0.96 16.08
CA SER A 153 9.51 0.24 17.33
C SER A 153 9.91 -1.22 17.10
#